data_804d9fc88c833f5bc9be706ac905c293
#
_entry.id   804d9fc88c833f5bc9be706ac905c293
#
_cell.length_a   1.000
_cell.length_b   1.000
_cell.length_c   1.000
_cell.angle_alpha   90.00
_cell.angle_beta   90.00
_cell.angle_gamma   90.00
#
_symmetry.space_group_name_H-M   'P 1'
#
loop_
_entity.id
_entity.type
_entity.pdbx_description
1 polymer ?
#
loop_
_entity_poly.entity_id
_entity_poly.type
_entity_poly.pdbx_seq_one_letter_code
_entity_poly.pdbx_strand_id
1 'polypeptide(L)'
;MRILIVGAGEVGSYVAARLSREGNDVVVVDESRDPLTKIERENDILTVVGDATNPSTLHEAEVEKAEVLVAVTQSYKTNLLVCLQARQARGEEPLSTIARI
;
A
#
# COMPACT_ATOMS: atom_id res chain seq x y z
N MET A 1 10.27 -8.92 4.36
CA MET A 1 10.27 -7.78 3.42
C MET A 1 9.15 -6.83 3.80
N ARG A 2 9.38 -5.54 3.67
CA ARG A 2 8.37 -4.51 3.96
C ARG A 2 7.63 -4.16 2.68
N ILE A 3 6.31 -4.35 2.67
CA ILE A 3 5.48 -4.16 1.47
C ILE A 3 4.36 -3.17 1.78
N LEU A 4 4.23 -2.15 0.93
CA LEU A 4 3.16 -1.16 1.03
C LEU A 4 2.15 -1.42 -0.08
N ILE A 5 0.89 -1.64 0.31
CA ILE A 5 -0.20 -1.89 -0.64
C ILE A 5 -1.18 -0.73 -0.59
N VAL A 6 -1.47 -0.15 -1.75
CA VAL A 6 -2.45 0.92 -1.88
C VAL A 6 -3.68 0.37 -2.56
N GLY A 7 -4.80 0.37 -1.86
CA GLY A 7 -6.06 -0.20 -2.30
C GLY A 7 -6.43 -1.45 -1.52
N ALA A 8 -7.54 -1.39 -0.81
CA ALA A 8 -8.04 -2.50 0.02
C ALA A 8 -9.31 -3.14 -0.58
N GLY A 9 -9.45 -3.06 -1.89
CA GLY A 9 -10.51 -3.76 -2.59
C GLY A 9 -10.23 -5.25 -2.65
N GLU A 10 -10.91 -5.95 -3.52
CA GLU A 10 -10.80 -7.41 -3.61
C GLU A 10 -9.37 -7.87 -3.89
N VAL A 11 -8.70 -7.23 -4.86
CA VAL A 11 -7.34 -7.61 -5.22
C VAL A 11 -6.35 -7.25 -4.11
N GLY A 12 -6.41 -6.02 -3.63
CA GLY A 12 -5.47 -5.54 -2.60
C GLY A 12 -5.59 -6.34 -1.31
N SER A 13 -6.82 -6.64 -0.89
CA SER A 13 -7.06 -7.42 0.32
C SER A 13 -6.50 -8.84 0.19
N TYR A 14 -6.69 -9.47 -0.96
CA TYR A 14 -6.19 -10.81 -1.20
C TYR A 14 -4.67 -10.85 -1.18
N VAL A 15 -4.04 -9.91 -1.91
CA VAL A 15 -2.58 -9.83 -1.98
C VAL A 15 -1.99 -9.54 -0.60
N ALA A 16 -2.58 -8.61 0.14
CA ALA A 16 -2.12 -8.26 1.48
C ALA A 16 -2.15 -9.46 2.42
N ALA A 17 -3.27 -10.19 2.44
CA ALA A 17 -3.41 -11.36 3.27
C ALA A 17 -2.38 -12.43 2.93
N ARG A 18 -2.19 -12.67 1.64
CA ARG A 18 -1.23 -13.68 1.17
C ARG A 18 0.20 -13.34 1.56
N LEU A 19 0.60 -12.10 1.31
CA LEU A 19 1.97 -11.67 1.61
C LEU A 19 2.23 -11.64 3.12
N SER A 20 1.24 -11.27 3.91
CA SER A 20 1.35 -11.29 5.38
C SER A 20 1.56 -12.72 5.88
N ARG A 21 0.82 -13.68 5.36
CA ARG A 21 0.96 -15.08 5.75
C ARG A 21 2.33 -15.66 5.37
N GLU A 22 2.96 -15.10 4.34
CA GLU A 22 4.28 -15.52 3.91
C GLU A 22 5.41 -14.86 4.70
N GLY A 23 5.06 -14.13 5.76
CA GLY A 23 6.05 -13.59 6.67
C GLY A 23 6.52 -12.17 6.35
N ASN A 24 5.85 -11.47 5.42
CA ASN A 24 6.20 -10.10 5.10
C ASN A 24 5.51 -9.12 6.03
N ASP A 25 6.16 -7.97 6.25
CA ASP A 25 5.56 -6.85 6.97
C ASP A 25 4.74 -6.05 5.97
N VAL A 26 3.42 -6.07 6.13
CA VAL A 26 2.50 -5.45 5.16
C VAL A 26 1.80 -4.26 5.78
N VAL A 27 1.77 -3.15 5.05
CA VAL A 27 0.96 -1.97 5.37
C VAL A 27 -0.02 -1.77 4.22
N VAL A 28 -1.29 -1.56 4.52
CA VAL A 28 -2.33 -1.32 3.52
C VAL A 28 -2.91 0.08 3.72
N VAL A 29 -3.00 0.84 2.64
CA VAL A 29 -3.59 2.17 2.62
C VAL A 29 -4.88 2.13 1.79
N ASP A 30 -5.94 2.72 2.32
CA ASP A 30 -7.21 2.89 1.59
C ASP A 30 -7.94 4.12 2.16
N GLU A 31 -8.77 4.74 1.33
CA GLU A 31 -9.58 5.87 1.76
C GLU A 31 -10.71 5.45 2.70
N SER A 32 -11.13 4.19 2.64
CA SER A 32 -12.26 3.67 3.39
C SER A 32 -11.82 2.83 4.57
N ARG A 33 -12.38 3.13 5.74
CA ARG A 33 -12.08 2.41 6.98
C ARG A 33 -12.57 0.95 6.94
N ASP A 34 -13.76 0.71 6.41
CA ASP A 34 -14.39 -0.60 6.51
C ASP A 34 -13.56 -1.76 5.96
N PRO A 35 -13.04 -1.69 4.73
CA PRO A 35 -12.21 -2.79 4.22
C PRO A 35 -10.94 -2.97 5.02
N LEU A 36 -10.37 -1.89 5.56
CA LEU A 36 -9.16 -1.96 6.38
C LEU A 36 -9.43 -2.65 7.70
N THR A 37 -10.57 -2.36 8.33
CA THR A 37 -10.95 -3.01 9.58
C THR A 37 -11.06 -4.52 9.40
N LYS A 38 -11.62 -4.96 8.29
CA LYS A 38 -11.75 -6.38 8.00
C LYS A 38 -10.37 -7.04 7.83
N ILE A 39 -9.47 -6.38 7.11
CA ILE A 39 -8.11 -6.89 6.92
C ILE A 39 -7.39 -7.03 8.27
N GLU A 40 -7.50 -6.02 9.13
CA GLU A 40 -6.86 -6.04 10.45
C GLU A 40 -7.35 -7.19 11.32
N ARG A 41 -8.64 -7.50 11.26
CA ARG A 41 -9.22 -8.57 12.07
C ARG A 41 -8.71 -9.95 11.70
N GLU A 42 -8.40 -10.14 10.43
CA GLU A 42 -8.08 -11.47 9.90
C GLU A 42 -6.58 -11.70 9.72
N ASN A 43 -5.76 -10.64 9.79
CA ASN A 43 -4.35 -10.72 9.46
C ASN A 43 -3.51 -9.78 10.34
N ASP A 44 -2.22 -10.09 10.44
CA ASP A 44 -1.27 -9.22 11.12
C ASP A 44 -0.76 -8.17 10.12
N ILE A 45 -1.56 -7.15 9.90
CA ILE A 45 -1.31 -6.11 8.91
C ILE A 45 -1.57 -4.75 9.54
N LEU A 46 -0.69 -3.79 9.29
CA LEU A 46 -0.91 -2.40 9.67
C LEU A 46 -1.73 -1.71 8.59
N THR A 47 -2.61 -0.81 8.98
CA THR A 47 -3.46 -0.08 8.02
C THR A 47 -3.38 1.41 8.25
N VAL A 48 -3.55 2.17 7.18
CA VAL A 48 -3.61 3.63 7.20
C VAL A 48 -4.81 4.06 6.37
N VAL A 49 -5.71 4.85 6.97
CA VAL A 49 -6.85 5.42 6.25
C VAL A 49 -6.43 6.77 5.69
N GLY A 50 -6.54 6.93 4.39
CA GLY A 50 -6.23 8.21 3.76
C GLY A 50 -6.12 8.10 2.25
N ASP A 51 -5.95 9.24 1.63
CA ASP A 51 -5.73 9.36 0.19
C ASP A 51 -4.25 9.15 -0.11
N ALA A 52 -3.91 8.07 -0.78
CA ALA A 52 -2.52 7.71 -1.06
C ALA A 52 -1.85 8.66 -2.06
N THR A 53 -2.61 9.53 -2.74
CA THR A 53 -2.02 10.58 -3.57
C THR A 53 -1.51 11.75 -2.74
N ASN A 54 -1.85 11.78 -1.46
CA ASN A 54 -1.37 12.79 -0.53
C ASN A 54 -0.04 12.32 0.07
N PRO A 55 1.06 13.08 -0.08
CA PRO A 55 2.35 12.66 0.47
C PRO A 55 2.33 12.36 1.96
N SER A 56 1.51 13.07 2.74
CA SER A 56 1.42 12.82 4.18
C SER A 56 0.86 11.43 4.50
N THR A 57 -0.04 10.92 3.67
CA THR A 57 -0.59 9.57 3.83
C THR A 57 0.49 8.52 3.59
N LEU A 58 1.28 8.70 2.55
CA LEU A 58 2.39 7.79 2.26
C LEU A 58 3.45 7.82 3.35
N HIS A 59 3.70 9.00 3.90
CA HIS A 59 4.64 9.15 5.01
C HIS A 59 4.13 8.41 6.26
N GLU A 60 2.85 8.56 6.57
CA GLU A 60 2.22 7.85 7.68
C GLU A 60 2.31 6.34 7.50
N ALA A 61 2.22 5.87 6.27
CA ALA A 61 2.35 4.44 5.93
C ALA A 61 3.81 3.99 5.86
N GLU A 62 4.74 4.85 6.22
CA GLU A 62 6.17 4.56 6.25
C GLU A 62 6.74 4.14 4.89
N VAL A 63 6.38 4.89 3.84
CA VAL A 63 6.84 4.64 2.49
C VAL A 63 8.37 4.61 2.40
N GLU A 64 9.04 5.37 3.27
CA GLU A 64 10.51 5.42 3.32
C GLU A 64 11.14 4.08 3.65
N LYS A 65 10.41 3.20 4.32
CA LYS A 65 10.89 1.88 4.72
C LYS A 65 10.43 0.77 3.78
N ALA A 66 9.53 1.07 2.86
CA ALA A 66 8.98 0.05 1.97
C ALA A 66 10.02 -0.40 0.94
N GLU A 67 10.06 -1.69 0.68
CA GLU A 67 10.91 -2.26 -0.37
C GLU A 67 10.13 -2.45 -1.66
N VAL A 68 8.81 -2.69 -1.53
CA VAL A 68 7.91 -2.86 -2.67
C VAL A 68 6.63 -2.08 -2.41
N LEU A 69 6.14 -1.40 -3.44
CA LEU A 69 4.84 -0.74 -3.42
C LEU A 69 3.95 -1.41 -4.46
N VAL A 70 2.75 -1.81 -4.05
CA VAL A 70 1.75 -2.40 -4.93
C VAL A 70 0.52 -1.49 -4.93
N ALA A 71 0.25 -0.81 -6.06
CA ALA A 71 -0.88 0.10 -6.20
C ALA A 71 -1.97 -0.57 -7.03
N VAL A 72 -3.06 -0.96 -6.37
CA VAL A 72 -4.13 -1.79 -6.96
C VAL A 72 -5.52 -1.22 -6.66
N THR A 73 -5.66 0.11 -6.71
CA THR A 73 -6.98 0.73 -6.65
C THR A 73 -7.71 0.52 -7.99
N GLN A 74 -8.97 0.92 -8.06
CA GLN A 74 -9.74 0.82 -9.30
C GLN A 74 -9.37 1.89 -10.31
N SER A 75 -8.58 2.89 -9.92
CA SER A 75 -8.15 3.97 -10.81
C SER A 75 -6.71 3.76 -11.23
N TYR A 76 -6.49 3.47 -12.53
CA TYR A 76 -5.12 3.32 -13.01
C TYR A 76 -4.32 4.62 -12.89
N LYS A 77 -4.99 5.77 -13.02
CA LYS A 77 -4.33 7.07 -12.85
C LYS A 77 -3.82 7.25 -11.43
N THR A 78 -4.64 6.92 -10.45
CA THR A 78 -4.24 6.94 -9.04
C THR A 78 -3.07 6.00 -8.81
N ASN A 79 -3.12 4.80 -9.37
CA ASN A 79 -2.06 3.82 -9.18
C ASN A 79 -0.72 4.32 -9.71
N LEU A 80 -0.73 4.92 -10.90
CA LEU A 80 0.49 5.48 -11.48
C LEU A 80 1.01 6.67 -10.68
N LEU A 81 0.12 7.57 -10.27
CA LEU A 81 0.49 8.75 -9.50
C LEU A 81 1.10 8.36 -8.15
N VAL A 82 0.50 7.39 -7.47
CA VAL A 82 1.01 6.90 -6.18
C VAL A 82 2.43 6.34 -6.35
N CYS A 83 2.68 5.58 -7.40
CA CYS A 83 4.02 5.04 -7.65
C CYS A 83 5.05 6.15 -7.85
N LEU A 84 4.70 7.19 -8.61
CA LEU A 84 5.59 8.32 -8.82
C LEU A 84 5.89 9.06 -7.52
N GLN A 85 4.86 9.31 -6.72
CA GLN A 85 5.02 10.02 -5.46
C GLN A 85 5.82 9.20 -4.45
N ALA A 86 5.62 7.90 -4.41
CA ALA A 86 6.37 7.01 -3.53
C ALA A 86 7.85 6.99 -3.87
N ARG A 87 8.18 6.94 -5.16
CA ARG A 87 9.56 7.00 -5.61
C ARG A 87 10.21 8.32 -5.26
N GLN A 88 9.46 9.42 -5.39
CA GLN A 88 9.95 10.74 -5.01
C GLN A 88 10.22 10.83 -3.51
N ALA A 89 9.35 10.27 -2.69
CA ALA A 89 9.52 10.24 -1.23
C ALA A 89 10.75 9.43 -0.81
N ARG A 90 11.06 8.37 -1.55
CA ARG A 90 12.22 7.53 -1.29
C ARG A 90 13.53 8.19 -1.70
N GLY A 91 13.48 9.12 -2.63
CA GLY A 91 14.68 9.75 -3.17
C GLY A 91 15.53 8.76 -3.95
N GLU A 92 16.79 8.62 -3.59
CA GLU A 92 17.73 7.72 -4.29
C GLU A 92 17.62 6.26 -3.85
N GLU A 93 16.92 5.99 -2.76
CA GLU A 93 16.73 4.63 -2.27
C GLU A 93 15.86 3.84 -3.26
N PRO A 94 16.26 2.63 -3.66
CA PRO A 94 15.47 1.86 -4.63
C PRO A 94 14.13 1.43 -4.05
N LEU A 95 13.09 1.51 -4.88
CA LEU A 95 11.75 1.05 -4.55
C LEU A 95 11.16 0.35 -5.77
N SER A 96 10.83 -0.91 -5.62
CA SER A 96 10.10 -1.65 -6.66
C SER A 96 8.64 -1.26 -6.62
N THR A 97 8.06 -0.94 -7.78
CA THR A 97 6.66 -0.54 -7.86
C THR A 97 5.91 -1.44 -8.82
N ILE A 98 4.70 -1.82 -8.43
CA ILE A 98 3.78 -2.59 -9.25
C ILE A 98 2.47 -1.82 -9.27
N ALA A 99 2.00 -1.46 -10.46
CA ALA A 99 0.77 -0.72 -10.61
C ALA A 99 -0.22 -1.48 -11.49
N ARG A 100 -1.45 -1.60 -11.01
CA ARG A 100 -2.56 -2.14 -11.80
C ARG A 100 -2.98 -1.09 -12.83
N ILE A 101 -3.13 -1.50 -14.07
CA ILE A 101 -3.54 -0.62 -15.17
C ILE A 101 -4.94 -0.97 -15.67
#